data_ea97c4e35ae3be4654e4d203369f4d40
#
_entry.id   ea97c4e35ae3be4654e4d203369f4d40
#
_cell.length_a   1.000
_cell.length_b   1.000
_cell.length_c   1.000
_cell.angle_alpha   90.00
_cell.angle_beta   90.00
_cell.angle_gamma   90.00
#
_symmetry.space_group_name_H-M   'P 1'
#
loop_
_entity.id
_entity.type
_entity.pdbx_description
1 polymer ?
#
loop_
_entity_poly.entity_id
_entity_poly.type
_entity_poly.pdbx_seq_one_letter_code
_entity_poly.pdbx_strand_id
1 'polypeptide(L)'
;MLNEEVMPMKHIYNKLIRDRIPEIIENDHKTCATRILNDEEYLKCLKSKLLEECNEVIDAEGEDIKKEIADVLEVLDALENTLHIDHQEVLSIKEKKSRSNGAFDKKIYLEYVEDSYE
;
A
#
# COMPACT_ATOMS: atom_id res chain seq x y z
N MET A 1 16.16 -29.93 37.93
CA MET A 1 16.09 -28.60 37.33
C MET A 1 15.15 -28.61 36.13
N LEU A 2 14.05 -27.95 36.28
CA LEU A 2 13.05 -27.90 35.23
C LEU A 2 13.46 -26.91 34.18
N ASN A 3 13.79 -27.41 32.99
CA ASN A 3 13.87 -26.54 31.82
C ASN A 3 12.43 -26.12 31.49
N GLU A 4 12.10 -24.91 31.84
CA GLU A 4 10.91 -24.32 31.29
C GLU A 4 11.15 -24.16 29.80
N GLU A 5 10.54 -25.03 29.01
CA GLU A 5 10.49 -24.81 27.57
C GLU A 5 9.59 -23.60 27.32
N VAL A 6 10.24 -22.47 27.06
CA VAL A 6 9.52 -21.30 26.60
C VAL A 6 9.14 -21.58 25.15
N MET A 7 7.87 -21.89 24.92
CA MET A 7 7.35 -22.02 23.57
C MET A 7 7.50 -20.68 22.85
N PRO A 8 8.14 -20.65 21.67
CA PRO A 8 8.23 -19.40 20.93
C PRO A 8 6.84 -18.91 20.56
N MET A 9 6.59 -17.62 20.78
CA MET A 9 5.36 -16.99 20.37
C MET A 9 5.35 -16.81 18.87
N LYS A 10 4.29 -17.28 18.24
CA LYS A 10 4.04 -17.01 16.82
C LYS A 10 3.17 -15.77 16.68
N HIS A 11 3.62 -14.85 15.84
CA HIS A 11 2.84 -13.71 15.42
C HIS A 11 2.41 -13.94 13.97
N ILE A 12 1.11 -14.07 13.76
CA ILE A 12 0.56 -14.37 12.44
C ILE A 12 0.28 -13.06 11.70
N TYR A 13 0.87 -12.90 10.54
CA TYR A 13 0.71 -11.69 9.72
C TYR A 13 -0.15 -11.92 8.48
N ASN A 14 0.07 -13.01 7.75
CA ASN A 14 -0.66 -13.36 6.52
C ASN A 14 -0.82 -12.18 5.57
N LYS A 15 0.30 -11.53 5.24
CA LYS A 15 0.31 -10.36 4.37
C LYS A 15 1.52 -10.36 3.45
N LEU A 16 1.40 -9.63 2.36
CA LEU A 16 2.52 -9.39 1.46
C LEU A 16 3.54 -8.48 2.15
N ILE A 17 4.80 -8.82 1.99
CA ILE A 17 5.93 -8.05 2.56
C ILE A 17 6.93 -7.71 1.46
N ARG A 18 7.77 -6.70 1.72
CA ARG A 18 8.86 -6.33 0.81
C ARG A 18 9.91 -7.44 0.74
N ASP A 19 10.59 -7.52 -0.36
CA ASP A 19 11.49 -8.63 -0.73
C ASP A 19 12.59 -8.92 0.30
N ARG A 20 13.09 -7.90 0.97
CA ARG A 20 14.21 -8.06 1.92
C ARG A 20 13.77 -8.25 3.37
N ILE A 21 12.50 -8.24 3.64
CA ILE A 21 12.01 -8.39 5.02
C ILE A 21 12.39 -9.74 5.64
N PRO A 22 12.30 -10.89 4.92
CA PRO A 22 12.76 -12.17 5.49
C PRO A 22 14.21 -12.11 5.96
N GLU A 23 15.09 -11.52 5.17
CA GLU A 23 16.51 -11.33 5.51
C GLU A 23 16.67 -10.49 6.78
N ILE A 24 15.91 -9.40 6.88
CA ILE A 24 15.93 -8.50 8.05
C ILE A 24 15.49 -9.24 9.31
N ILE A 25 14.43 -10.05 9.22
CA ILE A 25 13.91 -10.84 10.33
C ILE A 25 14.98 -11.84 10.81
N GLU A 26 15.62 -12.54 9.89
CA GLU A 26 16.66 -13.52 10.20
C GLU A 26 17.89 -12.86 10.82
N ASN A 27 18.27 -11.68 10.34
CA ASN A 27 19.36 -10.90 10.91
C ASN A 27 19.07 -10.43 12.34
N ASP A 28 17.79 -10.33 12.71
CA ASP A 28 17.35 -10.01 14.08
C ASP A 28 17.19 -11.27 14.95
N HIS A 29 17.79 -12.37 14.56
CA HIS A 29 17.78 -13.67 15.27
C HIS A 29 16.36 -14.23 15.46
N LYS A 30 15.46 -13.96 14.53
CA LYS A 30 14.12 -14.49 14.49
C LYS A 30 13.95 -15.37 13.26
N THR A 31 12.95 -16.23 13.30
CA THR A 31 12.59 -17.08 12.16
C THR A 31 11.26 -16.64 11.59
N CYS A 32 11.10 -16.82 10.30
CA CYS A 32 9.83 -16.56 9.64
C CYS A 32 9.52 -17.67 8.64
N ALA A 33 8.25 -17.87 8.37
CA ALA A 33 7.80 -18.76 7.31
C ALA A 33 7.19 -17.90 6.20
N THR A 34 7.66 -18.10 4.98
CA THR A 34 7.20 -17.37 3.80
C THR A 34 6.88 -18.34 2.68
N ARG A 35 6.08 -17.89 1.72
CA ARG A 35 5.87 -18.61 0.47
C ARG A 35 5.76 -17.60 -0.67
N ILE A 36 6.04 -18.06 -1.87
CA ILE A 36 5.88 -17.25 -3.07
C ILE A 36 4.46 -17.42 -3.59
N LEU A 37 3.77 -16.31 -3.77
CA LEU A 37 2.39 -16.30 -4.27
C LEU A 37 2.36 -16.60 -5.77
N ASN A 38 1.27 -17.21 -6.26
CA ASN A 38 1.01 -17.23 -7.69
C ASN A 38 0.52 -15.85 -8.13
N ASP A 39 0.41 -15.64 -9.45
CA ASP A 39 0.09 -14.32 -10.01
C ASP A 39 -1.27 -13.78 -9.56
N GLU A 40 -2.27 -14.63 -9.47
CA GLU A 40 -3.62 -14.24 -9.03
C GLU A 40 -3.63 -13.82 -7.56
N GLU A 41 -3.03 -14.62 -6.70
CA GLU A 41 -2.89 -14.30 -5.28
C GLU A 41 -2.06 -13.03 -5.07
N TYR A 42 -0.99 -12.88 -5.84
CA TYR A 42 -0.11 -11.72 -5.74
C TYR A 42 -0.87 -10.42 -6.05
N LEU A 43 -1.64 -10.40 -7.14
CA LEU A 43 -2.43 -9.21 -7.48
C LEU A 43 -3.44 -8.87 -6.38
N LYS A 44 -4.12 -9.86 -5.82
CA LYS A 44 -5.04 -9.67 -4.70
C LYS A 44 -4.33 -9.09 -3.47
N CYS A 45 -3.17 -9.64 -3.14
CA CYS A 45 -2.40 -9.20 -1.98
C CYS A 45 -1.80 -7.80 -2.19
N LEU A 46 -1.42 -7.42 -3.42
CA LEU A 46 -1.00 -6.06 -3.72
C LEU A 46 -2.12 -5.06 -3.48
N LYS A 47 -3.34 -5.39 -3.88
CA LYS A 47 -4.51 -4.51 -3.64
C LYS A 47 -4.81 -4.39 -2.15
N SER A 48 -4.71 -5.48 -1.41
CA SER A 48 -4.86 -5.47 0.06
C SER A 48 -3.75 -4.65 0.71
N LYS A 49 -2.54 -4.76 0.21
CA LYS A 49 -1.38 -3.98 0.67
C LYS A 49 -1.59 -2.49 0.42
N LEU A 50 -2.14 -2.13 -0.73
CA LEU A 50 -2.46 -0.74 -1.04
C LEU A 50 -3.42 -0.16 0.00
N LEU A 51 -4.48 -0.90 0.35
CA LEU A 51 -5.42 -0.47 1.38
C LEU A 51 -4.72 -0.31 2.75
N GLU A 52 -3.88 -1.26 3.12
CA GLU A 52 -3.10 -1.21 4.36
C GLU A 52 -2.24 0.06 4.42
N GLU A 53 -1.49 0.34 3.35
CA GLU A 53 -0.60 1.51 3.31
C GLU A 53 -1.39 2.83 3.24
N CYS A 54 -2.55 2.86 2.58
CA CYS A 54 -3.43 4.02 2.60
C CYS A 54 -3.93 4.31 4.03
N ASN A 55 -4.28 3.29 4.80
CA ASN A 55 -4.68 3.45 6.20
C ASN A 55 -3.53 4.01 7.05
N GLU A 56 -2.30 3.58 6.78
CA GLU A 56 -1.12 4.11 7.47
C GLU A 56 -0.93 5.61 7.17
N VAL A 57 -1.19 6.04 5.93
CA VAL A 57 -1.15 7.46 5.57
C VAL A 57 -2.20 8.25 6.37
N ILE A 58 -3.41 7.70 6.49
CA ILE A 58 -4.51 8.34 7.22
C ILE A 58 -4.16 8.53 8.70
N ASP A 59 -3.52 7.54 9.30
CA ASP A 59 -3.19 7.52 10.74
C ASP A 59 -1.88 8.25 11.07
N ALA A 60 -1.02 8.48 10.07
CA ALA A 60 0.29 9.11 10.29
C ALA A 60 0.19 10.61 10.50
N GLU A 61 1.10 11.15 11.29
CA GLU A 61 1.20 12.58 11.57
C GLU A 61 2.63 13.08 11.38
N GLY A 62 2.75 14.37 11.03
CA GLY A 62 4.06 15.04 10.93
C GLY A 62 4.96 14.39 9.89
N GLU A 63 6.22 14.16 10.26
CA GLU A 63 7.24 13.60 9.35
C GLU A 63 6.96 12.14 8.93
N ASP A 64 6.21 11.41 9.73
CA ASP A 64 5.87 10.00 9.41
C ASP A 64 5.00 9.87 8.16
N ILE A 65 4.24 10.90 7.81
CA ILE A 65 3.40 10.90 6.60
C ILE A 65 4.24 10.68 5.34
N LYS A 66 5.45 11.24 5.30
CA LYS A 66 6.35 11.09 4.14
C LYS A 66 6.71 9.63 3.89
N LYS A 67 6.99 8.88 4.95
CA LYS A 67 7.32 7.45 4.87
C LYS A 67 6.14 6.66 4.36
N GLU A 68 4.95 6.97 4.87
CA GLU A 68 3.74 6.24 4.49
C GLU A 68 3.33 6.54 3.05
N ILE A 69 3.51 7.78 2.58
CA ILE A 69 3.31 8.12 1.16
C ILE A 69 4.29 7.35 0.28
N ALA A 70 5.55 7.25 0.69
CA ALA A 70 6.56 6.47 -0.04
C ALA A 70 6.16 4.99 -0.14
N ASP A 71 5.60 4.43 0.93
CA ASP A 71 5.12 3.04 0.93
C ASP A 71 3.94 2.85 -0.02
N VAL A 72 3.01 3.80 -0.10
CA VAL A 72 1.91 3.77 -1.08
C VAL A 72 2.46 3.79 -2.51
N LEU A 73 3.42 4.66 -2.79
CA LEU A 73 4.05 4.75 -4.11
C LEU A 73 4.72 3.44 -4.52
N GLU A 74 5.39 2.77 -3.58
CA GLU A 74 6.04 1.48 -3.83
C GLU A 74 5.04 0.40 -4.22
N VAL A 75 3.90 0.35 -3.56
CA VAL A 75 2.82 -0.59 -3.90
C VAL A 75 2.22 -0.26 -5.27
N LEU A 76 2.03 1.01 -5.58
CA LEU A 76 1.53 1.45 -6.89
C LEU A 76 2.50 1.07 -8.00
N ASP A 77 3.80 1.21 -7.79
CA ASP A 77 4.82 0.77 -8.74
C ASP A 77 4.73 -0.74 -8.99
N ALA A 78 4.56 -1.54 -7.95
CA ALA A 78 4.40 -2.98 -8.06
C ALA A 78 3.14 -3.36 -8.84
N LEU A 79 2.04 -2.65 -8.61
CA LEU A 79 0.79 -2.85 -9.36
C LEU A 79 0.97 -2.53 -10.84
N GLU A 80 1.60 -1.41 -11.18
CA GLU A 80 1.88 -1.03 -12.56
C GLU A 80 2.73 -2.11 -13.24
N ASN A 81 3.80 -2.56 -12.60
CA ASN A 81 4.68 -3.60 -13.15
C ASN A 81 3.94 -4.91 -13.37
N THR A 82 3.12 -5.32 -12.40
CA THR A 82 2.37 -6.58 -12.47
C THR A 82 1.33 -6.56 -13.59
N LEU A 83 0.68 -5.43 -13.80
CA LEU A 83 -0.37 -5.25 -14.80
C LEU A 83 0.18 -4.76 -16.16
N HIS A 84 1.49 -4.66 -16.30
CA HIS A 84 2.17 -4.16 -17.51
C HIS A 84 1.68 -2.77 -17.94
N ILE A 85 1.45 -1.91 -16.95
CA ILE A 85 1.03 -0.52 -17.16
C ILE A 85 2.26 0.36 -17.30
N ASP A 86 2.27 1.18 -18.36
CA ASP A 86 3.30 2.21 -18.55
C ASP A 86 3.01 3.37 -17.59
N HIS A 87 3.97 3.66 -16.73
CA HIS A 87 3.88 4.77 -15.77
C HIS A 87 3.61 6.12 -16.44
N GLN A 88 4.21 6.35 -17.62
CA GLN A 88 3.99 7.60 -18.36
C GLN A 88 2.53 7.75 -18.83
N GLU A 89 1.86 6.66 -19.14
CA GLU A 89 0.43 6.70 -19.49
C GLU A 89 -0.39 7.14 -18.27
N VAL A 90 -0.08 6.62 -17.09
CA VAL A 90 -0.75 7.00 -15.83
C VAL A 90 -0.54 8.49 -15.56
N LEU A 91 0.68 8.99 -15.69
CA LEU A 91 0.99 10.40 -15.50
C LEU A 91 0.26 11.29 -16.51
N SER A 92 0.17 10.86 -17.77
CA SER A 92 -0.56 11.57 -18.81
C SER A 92 -2.04 11.68 -18.49
N ILE A 93 -2.66 10.59 -18.03
CA ILE A 93 -4.07 10.57 -17.62
C ILE A 93 -4.28 11.52 -16.43
N LYS A 94 -3.40 11.44 -15.43
CA LYS A 94 -3.43 12.31 -14.26
C LYS A 94 -3.39 13.79 -14.65
N GLU A 95 -2.47 14.16 -15.54
CA GLU A 95 -2.33 15.54 -16.02
C GLU A 95 -3.57 16.02 -16.78
N LYS A 96 -4.11 15.20 -17.65
CA LYS A 96 -5.33 15.53 -18.40
C LYS A 96 -6.52 15.75 -17.48
N LYS A 97 -6.67 14.90 -16.47
CA LYS A 97 -7.73 15.06 -15.46
C LYS A 97 -7.55 16.35 -14.65
N SER A 98 -6.33 16.69 -14.29
CA SER A 98 -6.03 17.94 -13.58
C SER A 98 -6.38 19.17 -14.42
N ARG A 99 -6.14 19.11 -15.73
CA ARG A 99 -6.51 20.21 -16.65
C ARG A 99 -8.02 20.32 -16.85
N SER A 100 -8.72 19.20 -17.01
CA SER A 100 -10.17 19.23 -17.28
C SER A 100 -11.02 19.44 -16.04
N ASN A 101 -10.65 18.79 -14.93
CA ASN A 101 -11.45 18.78 -13.71
C ASN A 101 -10.84 19.62 -12.58
N GLY A 102 -9.59 20.02 -12.72
CA GLY A 102 -8.82 20.67 -11.67
C GLY A 102 -8.21 19.67 -10.69
N ALA A 103 -7.42 20.18 -9.79
CA ALA A 103 -6.89 19.43 -8.65
C ALA A 103 -7.75 19.71 -7.42
N PHE A 104 -7.16 19.73 -6.23
CA PHE A 104 -7.91 19.90 -4.98
C PHE A 104 -7.58 21.21 -4.24
N ASP A 105 -6.89 22.13 -4.89
CA ASP A 105 -6.31 23.31 -4.25
C ASP A 105 -7.36 24.28 -3.71
N LYS A 106 -8.54 24.31 -4.31
CA LYS A 106 -9.60 25.25 -3.92
C LYS A 106 -10.41 24.78 -2.71
N LYS A 107 -10.17 23.56 -2.20
CA LYS A 107 -10.82 23.03 -1.00
C LYS A 107 -12.35 22.97 -1.09
N ILE A 108 -12.87 22.66 -2.28
CA ILE A 108 -14.32 22.66 -2.55
C ILE A 108 -14.94 21.36 -2.05
N TYR A 109 -15.92 21.49 -1.19
CA TYR A 109 -16.73 20.38 -0.69
C TYR A 109 -18.13 20.46 -1.30
N LEU A 110 -18.52 19.44 -2.07
CA LEU A 110 -19.82 19.40 -2.72
C LEU A 110 -20.87 18.94 -1.71
N GLU A 111 -21.85 19.80 -1.42
CA GLU A 111 -22.93 19.46 -0.49
C GLU A 111 -24.10 18.78 -1.22
N TYR A 112 -24.57 19.35 -2.31
CA TYR A 112 -25.65 18.74 -3.12
C TYR A 112 -25.66 19.30 -4.54
N VAL A 113 -26.40 18.63 -5.39
CA VAL A 113 -26.70 19.07 -6.77
C VAL A 113 -28.20 19.01 -6.95
N GLU A 114 -28.77 20.06 -7.53
CA GLU A 114 -30.16 20.06 -7.94
C GLU A 114 -30.25 20.10 -9.46
N ASP A 115 -31.20 19.35 -10.02
CA ASP A 115 -31.53 19.46 -11.44
C ASP A 115 -32.32 20.75 -11.68
N SER A 116 -31.97 21.51 -12.70
CA SER A 116 -32.73 22.67 -13.06
C SER A 116 -33.85 22.27 -14.03
N TYR A 117 -35.05 22.66 -13.71
CA TYR A 117 -36.23 22.50 -14.58
C TYR A 117 -36.46 23.77 -15.36
N GLU A 118 -36.13 23.73 -16.65
CA GLU A 118 -36.47 24.80 -17.58
C GLU A 118 -37.48 24.29 -18.62
#